data_243c72f13c88fa296047de7156e262df
#
_entry.id   243c72f13c88fa296047de7156e262df
#
_cell.length_a   1.000
_cell.length_b   1.000
_cell.length_c   1.000
_cell.angle_alpha   90.00
_cell.angle_beta   90.00
_cell.angle_gamma   90.00
#
_symmetry.space_group_name_H-M   'P 1'
#
loop_
_entity.id
_entity.type
_entity.pdbx_description
1 polymer ?
#
loop_
_entity_poly.entity_id
_entity_poly.type
_entity_poly.pdbx_seq_one_letter_code
_entity_poly.pdbx_strand_id
1 'polypeptide(L)'
;MTIPATGRIVRNGSGQDIVIERTFRAPIADVWESIVDPERMNRWVGTWSGDAGTGKRVSFTMTAEEGATPEEVLIHGCDAPKRLDVESFQGETSWRMKLDLSESDGITTLVFSQNVEVSDEGASSYGPGWEYYLDRLVATHEGTSFASWDDYYPAQVPFWEEELRKAGTRESS
;
A
#
# COMPACT_ATOMS: atom_id res chain seq x y z
N MET A 1 7.45 20.72 6.18
CA MET A 1 5.97 20.83 6.17
C MET A 1 5.38 19.43 6.34
N THR A 2 4.49 19.25 7.29
CA THR A 2 3.87 17.94 7.52
C THR A 2 2.74 17.69 6.54
N ILE A 3 2.58 16.42 6.13
CA ILE A 3 1.50 16.00 5.26
C ILE A 3 0.47 15.27 6.12
N PRO A 4 -0.80 15.69 6.09
CA PRO A 4 -1.83 15.04 6.89
C PRO A 4 -2.16 13.65 6.36
N ALA A 5 -2.49 12.74 7.27
CA ALA A 5 -2.93 11.40 6.91
C ALA A 5 -4.31 11.45 6.25
N THR A 6 -4.56 10.57 5.31
CA THR A 6 -5.81 10.51 4.55
C THR A 6 -6.53 9.18 4.69
N GLY A 7 -5.83 8.15 5.19
CA GLY A 7 -6.39 6.82 5.29
C GLY A 7 -7.27 6.61 6.51
N ARG A 8 -7.68 5.37 6.70
CA ARG A 8 -8.53 4.97 7.83
C ARG A 8 -8.28 3.51 8.15
N ILE A 9 -8.78 3.08 9.30
CA ILE A 9 -8.77 1.67 9.69
C ILE A 9 -10.21 1.17 9.67
N VAL A 10 -10.42 0.06 8.94
CA VAL A 10 -11.74 -0.53 8.72
C VAL A 10 -11.73 -1.95 9.28
N ARG A 11 -12.74 -2.30 10.05
CA ARG A 11 -12.89 -3.65 10.55
C ARG A 11 -13.28 -4.59 9.40
N ASN A 12 -12.67 -5.77 9.40
CA ASN A 12 -12.88 -6.78 8.38
C ASN A 12 -12.95 -8.15 9.07
N GLY A 13 -14.16 -8.60 9.41
CA GLY A 13 -14.34 -9.85 10.15
C GLY A 13 -13.72 -9.76 11.54
N SER A 14 -12.82 -10.67 11.86
CA SER A 14 -12.11 -10.70 13.15
C SER A 14 -10.87 -9.79 13.17
N GLY A 15 -10.49 -9.25 12.03
CA GLY A 15 -9.32 -8.38 11.90
C GLY A 15 -9.70 -6.97 11.50
N GLN A 16 -8.72 -6.22 11.06
CA GLN A 16 -8.90 -4.85 10.59
C GLN A 16 -7.90 -4.55 9.49
N ASP A 17 -8.24 -3.59 8.63
CA ASP A 17 -7.40 -3.19 7.50
C ASP A 17 -7.09 -1.71 7.56
N ILE A 18 -5.85 -1.35 7.21
CA ILE A 18 -5.50 0.01 6.81
C ILE A 18 -6.05 0.18 5.40
N VAL A 19 -6.79 1.27 5.14
CA VAL A 19 -7.34 1.58 3.82
C VAL A 19 -6.94 2.99 3.43
N ILE A 20 -6.32 3.13 2.26
CA ILE A 20 -5.88 4.43 1.73
C ILE A 20 -6.29 4.52 0.26
N GLU A 21 -6.89 5.66 -0.13
CA GLU A 21 -7.30 5.90 -1.52
C GLU A 21 -6.43 6.94 -2.18
N ARG A 22 -6.19 6.79 -3.48
CA ARG A 22 -5.53 7.79 -4.32
C ARG A 22 -6.22 7.85 -5.68
N THR A 23 -6.21 9.03 -6.28
CA THR A 23 -6.74 9.22 -7.63
C THR A 23 -5.64 9.66 -8.58
N PHE A 24 -5.79 9.26 -9.85
CA PHE A 24 -4.80 9.51 -10.91
C PHE A 24 -5.52 10.04 -12.14
N ARG A 25 -5.02 11.11 -12.73
CA ARG A 25 -5.52 11.61 -14.02
C ARG A 25 -4.86 10.83 -15.15
N ALA A 26 -5.13 9.53 -15.17
CA ALA A 26 -4.50 8.59 -16.10
C ALA A 26 -5.45 7.41 -16.34
N PRO A 27 -5.33 6.74 -17.50
CA PRO A 27 -6.10 5.53 -17.76
C PRO A 27 -5.76 4.42 -16.78
N ILE A 28 -6.73 3.56 -16.50
CA ILE A 28 -6.54 2.44 -15.56
C ILE A 28 -5.38 1.52 -15.97
N ALA A 29 -5.22 1.28 -17.27
CA ALA A 29 -4.12 0.45 -17.76
C ALA A 29 -2.75 1.04 -17.43
N ASP A 30 -2.61 2.35 -17.47
CA ASP A 30 -1.35 3.03 -17.16
C ASP A 30 -1.01 2.95 -15.67
N VAL A 31 -2.00 3.14 -14.81
CA VAL A 31 -1.80 2.99 -13.36
C VAL A 31 -1.47 1.53 -13.03
N TRP A 32 -2.17 0.60 -13.66
CA TRP A 32 -1.91 -0.83 -13.47
C TRP A 32 -0.46 -1.21 -13.80
N GLU A 33 0.07 -0.72 -14.92
CA GLU A 33 1.45 -1.00 -15.31
C GLU A 33 2.45 -0.48 -14.26
N SER A 34 2.17 0.64 -13.62
CA SER A 34 3.03 1.16 -12.56
C SER A 34 3.04 0.26 -11.31
N ILE A 35 2.02 -0.55 -11.15
CA ILE A 35 1.89 -1.47 -10.00
C ILE A 35 2.57 -2.82 -10.29
N VAL A 36 2.49 -3.32 -11.52
CA VAL A 36 2.93 -4.70 -11.83
C VAL A 36 4.20 -4.79 -12.65
N ASP A 37 4.53 -3.77 -13.44
CA ASP A 37 5.76 -3.79 -14.24
C ASP A 37 6.96 -3.50 -13.35
N PRO A 38 7.96 -4.42 -13.27
CA PRO A 38 9.09 -4.26 -12.35
C PRO A 38 9.85 -2.94 -12.49
N GLU A 39 10.02 -2.47 -13.71
CA GLU A 39 10.75 -1.23 -13.99
C GLU A 39 9.96 0.00 -13.52
N ARG A 40 8.65 0.03 -13.77
CA ARG A 40 7.79 1.13 -13.35
C ARG A 40 7.51 1.08 -11.84
N MET A 41 7.35 -0.12 -11.29
CA MET A 41 7.22 -0.32 -9.85
C MET A 41 8.43 0.25 -9.10
N ASN A 42 9.62 0.07 -9.66
CA ASN A 42 10.86 0.53 -9.04
C ASN A 42 10.96 2.06 -8.94
N ARG A 43 10.09 2.79 -9.63
CA ARG A 43 10.07 4.25 -9.56
C ARG A 43 9.44 4.78 -8.27
N TRP A 44 8.63 3.95 -7.59
CA TRP A 44 7.90 4.46 -6.43
C TRP A 44 8.06 3.61 -5.15
N VAL A 45 8.17 2.29 -5.24
CA VAL A 45 8.24 1.45 -4.03
C VAL A 45 9.37 0.44 -4.06
N GLY A 46 9.59 -0.21 -5.20
CA GLY A 46 10.56 -1.29 -5.31
C GLY A 46 10.34 -2.08 -6.56
N THR A 47 10.89 -3.29 -6.60
CA THR A 47 10.77 -4.13 -7.79
C THR A 47 10.64 -5.59 -7.40
N TRP A 48 10.06 -6.38 -8.28
CA TRP A 48 10.03 -7.83 -8.08
C TRP A 48 10.67 -8.55 -9.27
N SER A 49 11.09 -9.79 -9.02
CA SER A 49 11.64 -10.68 -10.04
C SER A 49 10.94 -12.03 -9.93
N GLY A 50 10.86 -12.72 -11.06
CA GLY A 50 10.19 -14.00 -11.17
C GLY A 50 9.01 -13.93 -12.15
N ASP A 51 8.32 -15.04 -12.26
CA ASP A 51 7.17 -15.17 -13.14
C ASP A 51 5.90 -14.74 -12.39
N ALA A 52 5.45 -13.51 -12.63
CA ALA A 52 4.29 -12.95 -11.96
C ALA A 52 2.98 -13.49 -12.55
N GLY A 53 2.02 -13.74 -11.67
CA GLY A 53 0.70 -14.24 -12.07
C GLY A 53 -0.01 -14.85 -10.88
N THR A 54 -1.33 -15.09 -11.01
CA THR A 54 -2.12 -15.69 -9.94
C THR A 54 -1.55 -17.05 -9.54
N GLY A 55 -1.33 -17.23 -8.24
CA GLY A 55 -0.77 -18.45 -7.66
C GLY A 55 0.75 -18.52 -7.72
N LYS A 56 1.42 -17.52 -8.27
CA LYS A 56 2.86 -17.49 -8.42
C LYS A 56 3.52 -16.76 -7.25
N ARG A 57 4.78 -17.12 -6.99
CA ARG A 57 5.62 -16.44 -5.99
C ARG A 57 6.70 -15.66 -6.69
N VAL A 58 6.92 -14.44 -6.22
CA VAL A 58 7.95 -13.55 -6.74
C VAL A 58 8.85 -13.09 -5.60
N SER A 59 10.03 -12.58 -5.94
CA SER A 59 10.94 -11.99 -4.97
C SER A 59 10.83 -10.47 -5.09
N PHE A 60 10.41 -9.81 -4.01
CA PHE A 60 10.18 -8.36 -3.99
C PHE A 60 11.22 -7.69 -3.11
N THR A 61 11.75 -6.57 -3.58
CA THR A 61 12.70 -5.76 -2.82
C THR A 61 12.22 -4.32 -2.80
N MET A 62 12.11 -3.73 -1.60
CA MET A 62 11.75 -2.32 -1.45
C MET A 62 12.98 -1.45 -1.69
N THR A 63 13.34 -1.28 -2.95
CA THR A 63 14.57 -0.57 -3.36
C THR A 63 14.59 0.89 -2.94
N ALA A 64 13.41 1.46 -2.61
CA ALA A 64 13.32 2.81 -2.07
C ALA A 64 13.88 2.92 -0.64
N GLU A 65 14.05 1.79 0.04
CA GLU A 65 14.59 1.75 1.39
C GLU A 65 16.05 1.31 1.36
N GLU A 66 16.89 2.03 2.12
CA GLU A 66 18.30 1.69 2.24
C GLU A 66 18.46 0.36 2.97
N GLY A 67 19.29 -0.52 2.43
CA GLY A 67 19.57 -1.81 3.05
C GLY A 67 18.44 -2.84 2.90
N ALA A 68 17.46 -2.60 2.03
CA ALA A 68 16.36 -3.53 1.82
C ALA A 68 16.86 -4.88 1.28
N THR A 69 16.26 -5.96 1.79
CA THR A 69 16.55 -7.32 1.33
C THR A 69 15.34 -7.90 0.62
N PRO A 70 15.54 -8.84 -0.33
CA PRO A 70 14.41 -9.48 -1.00
C PRO A 70 13.51 -10.24 -0.03
N GLU A 71 12.20 -10.15 -0.27
CA GLU A 71 11.22 -10.91 0.49
C GLU A 71 10.30 -11.67 -0.47
N GLU A 72 9.79 -12.80 -0.01
CA GLU A 72 8.90 -13.61 -0.83
C GLU A 72 7.50 -13.04 -0.82
N VAL A 73 6.89 -12.93 -2.00
CA VAL A 73 5.52 -12.44 -2.16
C VAL A 73 4.74 -13.47 -2.96
N LEU A 74 3.60 -13.90 -2.42
CA LEU A 74 2.67 -14.79 -3.10
C LEU A 74 1.56 -13.94 -3.72
N ILE A 75 1.31 -14.13 -5.01
CA ILE A 75 0.24 -13.44 -5.72
C ILE A 75 -1.01 -14.32 -5.64
N HIS A 76 -1.95 -13.92 -4.77
CA HIS A 76 -3.22 -14.64 -4.61
C HIS A 76 -4.17 -14.38 -5.77
N GLY A 77 -4.14 -13.17 -6.31
CA GLY A 77 -4.96 -12.80 -7.45
C GLY A 77 -4.33 -11.68 -8.24
N CYS A 78 -4.41 -11.79 -9.55
CA CYS A 78 -3.92 -10.77 -10.48
C CYS A 78 -4.93 -10.67 -11.62
N ASP A 79 -5.89 -9.76 -11.47
CA ASP A 79 -6.96 -9.53 -12.44
C ASP A 79 -6.75 -8.16 -13.09
N ALA A 80 -5.94 -8.15 -14.13
CA ALA A 80 -5.57 -6.92 -14.83
C ALA A 80 -6.76 -6.32 -15.56
N PRO A 81 -6.95 -5.02 -15.53
CA PRO A 81 -6.17 -4.00 -14.82
C PRO A 81 -6.82 -3.56 -13.50
N LYS A 82 -7.60 -4.41 -12.86
CA LYS A 82 -8.52 -4.05 -11.78
C LYS A 82 -8.07 -4.42 -10.38
N ARG A 83 -7.40 -5.55 -10.23
CA ARG A 83 -7.13 -6.04 -8.87
C ARG A 83 -5.82 -6.80 -8.77
N LEU A 84 -5.03 -6.44 -7.77
CA LEU A 84 -3.86 -7.19 -7.34
C LEU A 84 -4.03 -7.54 -5.86
N ASP A 85 -3.88 -8.83 -5.52
CA ASP A 85 -4.01 -9.34 -4.17
C ASP A 85 -2.75 -10.15 -3.87
N VAL A 86 -1.93 -9.67 -2.94
CA VAL A 86 -0.62 -10.25 -2.66
C VAL A 86 -0.43 -10.46 -1.15
N GLU A 87 0.46 -11.38 -0.82
CA GLU A 87 0.87 -11.62 0.57
C GLU A 87 2.38 -11.66 0.65
N SER A 88 2.94 -10.83 1.52
CA SER A 88 4.37 -10.74 1.76
C SER A 88 4.72 -11.52 3.02
N PHE A 89 5.79 -12.29 2.98
CA PHE A 89 6.21 -13.15 4.10
C PHE A 89 7.54 -12.67 4.66
N GLN A 90 7.58 -12.45 5.99
CA GLN A 90 8.80 -12.16 6.73
C GLN A 90 8.85 -13.08 7.95
N GLY A 91 9.56 -14.20 7.84
CA GLY A 91 9.60 -15.19 8.89
C GLY A 91 8.22 -15.80 9.14
N GLU A 92 7.74 -15.70 10.37
CA GLU A 92 6.42 -16.21 10.76
C GLU A 92 5.30 -15.18 10.56
N THR A 93 5.66 -13.95 10.19
CA THR A 93 4.70 -12.87 9.98
C THR A 93 4.39 -12.71 8.51
N SER A 94 3.14 -12.41 8.19
CA SER A 94 2.76 -12.09 6.82
C SER A 94 1.83 -10.88 6.79
N TRP A 95 1.88 -10.17 5.66
CA TRP A 95 1.00 -9.03 5.41
C TRP A 95 0.28 -9.25 4.09
N ARG A 96 -1.04 -9.14 4.11
CA ARG A 96 -1.86 -9.25 2.92
C ARG A 96 -2.24 -7.85 2.45
N MET A 97 -1.93 -7.57 1.19
CA MET A 97 -2.16 -6.26 0.58
C MET A 97 -3.01 -6.41 -0.66
N LYS A 98 -3.97 -5.50 -0.83
CA LYS A 98 -4.86 -5.49 -1.99
C LYS A 98 -4.85 -4.11 -2.62
N LEU A 99 -4.82 -4.10 -3.94
CA LEU A 99 -4.89 -2.87 -4.73
C LEU A 99 -6.04 -3.04 -5.72
N ASP A 100 -7.10 -2.25 -5.51
CA ASP A 100 -8.30 -2.28 -6.36
C ASP A 100 -8.36 -0.98 -7.16
N LEU A 101 -8.50 -1.10 -8.48
CA LEU A 101 -8.53 0.04 -9.38
C LEU A 101 -9.85 0.12 -10.12
N SER A 102 -10.36 1.34 -10.27
CA SER A 102 -11.53 1.62 -11.08
C SER A 102 -11.30 2.93 -11.83
N GLU A 103 -11.94 3.08 -12.98
CA GLU A 103 -11.79 4.28 -13.79
C GLU A 103 -13.16 4.87 -14.10
N SER A 104 -13.26 6.19 -14.02
CA SER A 104 -14.45 6.94 -14.40
C SER A 104 -14.01 8.29 -14.96
N ASP A 105 -14.46 8.62 -16.17
CA ASP A 105 -14.20 9.91 -16.82
C ASP A 105 -12.71 10.28 -16.89
N GLY A 106 -11.87 9.28 -17.19
CA GLY A 106 -10.43 9.49 -17.34
C GLY A 106 -9.65 9.57 -16.03
N ILE A 107 -10.32 9.33 -14.91
CA ILE A 107 -9.70 9.35 -13.58
C ILE A 107 -9.74 7.93 -13.01
N THR A 108 -8.57 7.42 -12.64
CA THR A 108 -8.44 6.10 -12.01
C THR A 108 -8.38 6.29 -10.50
N THR A 109 -9.18 5.52 -9.78
CA THR A 109 -9.16 5.46 -8.32
C THR A 109 -8.50 4.16 -7.88
N LEU A 110 -7.50 4.28 -7.02
CA LEU A 110 -6.83 3.16 -6.39
C LEU A 110 -7.27 3.09 -4.93
N VAL A 111 -7.76 1.93 -4.51
CA VAL A 111 -8.01 1.64 -3.10
C VAL A 111 -6.99 0.61 -2.65
N PHE A 112 -6.09 1.02 -1.77
CA PHE A 112 -5.09 0.16 -1.18
C PHE A 112 -5.57 -0.30 0.19
N SER A 113 -5.36 -1.59 0.51
CA SER A 113 -5.63 -2.09 1.86
C SER A 113 -4.53 -3.06 2.30
N GLN A 114 -4.26 -3.05 3.60
CA GLN A 114 -3.35 -4.02 4.24
C GLN A 114 -3.97 -4.46 5.55
N ASN A 115 -4.01 -5.78 5.77
CA ASN A 115 -4.48 -6.29 7.05
C ASN A 115 -3.49 -5.97 8.17
N VAL A 116 -4.00 -5.67 9.35
CA VAL A 116 -3.21 -5.47 10.56
C VAL A 116 -3.87 -6.21 11.71
N GLU A 117 -3.05 -6.75 12.61
CA GLU A 117 -3.57 -7.38 13.81
C GLU A 117 -4.07 -6.32 14.80
N VAL A 118 -5.13 -6.62 15.53
CA VAL A 118 -5.68 -5.69 16.53
C VAL A 118 -4.64 -5.32 17.59
N SER A 119 -3.76 -6.27 17.91
CA SER A 119 -2.69 -6.07 18.89
C SER A 119 -1.41 -5.52 18.29
N ASP A 120 -1.38 -5.26 16.99
CA ASP A 120 -0.16 -4.82 16.29
C ASP A 120 0.04 -3.31 16.45
N GLU A 121 0.93 -2.94 17.37
CA GLU A 121 1.30 -1.55 17.58
C GLU A 121 2.02 -0.95 16.38
N GLY A 122 2.55 -1.80 15.49
CA GLY A 122 3.23 -1.37 14.27
C GLY A 122 2.32 -0.68 13.27
N ALA A 123 1.00 -0.87 13.36
CA ALA A 123 0.06 -0.26 12.42
C ALA A 123 0.17 1.27 12.38
N SER A 124 0.57 1.90 13.49
CA SER A 124 0.79 3.35 13.54
C SER A 124 1.98 3.81 12.71
N SER A 125 2.90 2.91 12.37
CA SER A 125 4.02 3.20 11.47
C SER A 125 3.75 2.69 10.04
N TYR A 126 2.93 1.66 9.86
CA TYR A 126 2.56 1.18 8.52
C TYR A 126 1.71 2.21 7.77
N GLY A 127 0.80 2.89 8.48
CA GLY A 127 -0.04 3.93 7.87
C GLY A 127 0.77 5.03 7.21
N PRO A 128 1.66 5.71 7.95
CA PRO A 128 2.52 6.73 7.35
C PRO A 128 3.38 6.19 6.20
N GLY A 129 3.87 4.96 6.31
CA GLY A 129 4.68 4.33 5.27
C GLY A 129 3.92 4.19 3.96
N TRP A 130 2.69 3.70 4.02
CA TRP A 130 1.89 3.55 2.80
C TRP A 130 1.40 4.88 2.25
N GLU A 131 1.07 5.85 3.11
CA GLU A 131 0.76 7.19 2.63
C GLU A 131 1.94 7.78 1.83
N TYR A 132 3.15 7.60 2.37
CA TYR A 132 4.39 8.03 1.71
C TYR A 132 4.58 7.36 0.34
N TYR A 133 4.47 6.03 0.27
CA TYR A 133 4.70 5.31 -0.98
C TYR A 133 3.60 5.57 -2.01
N LEU A 134 2.35 5.64 -1.59
CA LEU A 134 1.26 5.91 -2.53
C LEU A 134 1.32 7.33 -3.09
N ASP A 135 1.79 8.30 -2.30
CA ASP A 135 2.04 9.64 -2.82
C ASP A 135 3.20 9.66 -3.83
N ARG A 136 4.21 8.81 -3.65
CA ARG A 136 5.28 8.65 -4.63
C ARG A 136 4.71 8.10 -5.95
N LEU A 137 3.79 7.15 -5.88
CA LEU A 137 3.12 6.62 -7.06
C LEU A 137 2.36 7.73 -7.80
N VAL A 138 1.59 8.54 -7.08
CA VAL A 138 0.89 9.69 -7.68
C VAL A 138 1.89 10.64 -8.34
N ALA A 139 2.98 10.96 -7.65
CA ALA A 139 4.00 11.87 -8.16
C ALA A 139 4.66 11.36 -9.46
N THR A 140 4.85 10.05 -9.61
CA THR A 140 5.39 9.49 -10.86
C THR A 140 4.45 9.73 -12.04
N HIS A 141 3.13 9.74 -11.81
CA HIS A 141 2.14 10.01 -12.85
C HIS A 141 1.98 11.50 -13.15
N GLU A 142 2.21 12.34 -12.15
CA GLU A 142 2.09 13.80 -12.31
C GLU A 142 3.40 14.47 -12.74
N GLY A 143 4.51 13.74 -12.67
CA GLY A 143 5.83 14.28 -12.98
C GLY A 143 6.32 15.27 -11.93
N THR A 144 5.85 15.13 -10.69
CA THR A 144 6.24 16.01 -9.58
C THR A 144 7.32 15.34 -8.71
N SER A 145 7.99 16.14 -7.87
CA SER A 145 8.98 15.63 -6.94
C SER A 145 8.31 14.92 -5.76
N PHE A 146 9.07 14.02 -5.12
CA PHE A 146 8.58 13.28 -3.96
C PHE A 146 8.72 14.12 -2.70
N ALA A 147 7.74 14.00 -1.80
CA ALA A 147 7.84 14.58 -0.47
C ALA A 147 8.83 13.76 0.38
N SER A 148 9.36 14.38 1.42
CA SER A 148 10.30 13.74 2.32
C SER A 148 9.57 12.80 3.30
N TRP A 149 10.21 11.70 3.66
CA TRP A 149 9.71 10.80 4.72
C TRP A 149 9.42 11.56 6.01
N ASP A 150 10.23 12.56 6.33
CA ASP A 150 10.08 13.37 7.54
C ASP A 150 8.77 14.17 7.55
N ASP A 151 8.12 14.36 6.40
CA ASP A 151 6.82 15.03 6.31
C ASP A 151 5.67 14.12 6.76
N TYR A 152 5.90 12.81 6.84
CA TYR A 152 4.91 11.79 7.21
C TYR A 152 5.14 11.24 8.60
N TYR A 153 6.37 10.95 8.95
CA TYR A 153 6.71 10.25 10.20
C TYR A 153 7.72 11.10 11.01
N PRO A 154 7.50 11.31 12.30
CA PRO A 154 6.43 10.73 13.13
C PRO A 154 5.13 11.54 13.17
N ALA A 155 4.98 12.58 12.35
CA ALA A 155 3.86 13.52 12.39
C ALA A 155 2.49 12.84 12.29
N GLN A 156 2.36 11.79 11.46
CA GLN A 156 1.09 11.08 11.28
C GLN A 156 0.80 10.01 12.35
N VAL A 157 1.77 9.68 13.20
CA VAL A 157 1.60 8.60 14.18
C VAL A 157 0.39 8.80 15.09
N PRO A 158 0.16 10.01 15.67
CA PRO A 158 -1.03 10.20 16.52
C PRO A 158 -2.36 9.95 15.80
N PHE A 159 -2.43 10.29 14.52
CA PHE A 159 -3.64 10.02 13.72
C PHE A 159 -3.91 8.51 13.64
N TRP A 160 -2.88 7.72 13.30
CA TRP A 160 -3.03 6.28 13.13
C TRP A 160 -3.30 5.57 14.46
N GLU A 161 -2.71 6.05 15.55
CA GLU A 161 -2.99 5.53 16.88
C GLU A 161 -4.46 5.76 17.26
N GLU A 162 -5.01 6.93 16.94
CA GLU A 162 -6.41 7.25 17.20
C GLU A 162 -7.34 6.39 16.33
N GLU A 163 -6.98 6.12 15.07
CA GLU A 163 -7.75 5.24 14.20
C GLU A 163 -7.78 3.80 14.73
N LEU A 164 -6.66 3.32 15.25
CA LEU A 164 -6.59 2.00 15.89
C LEU A 164 -7.47 1.94 17.13
N ARG A 165 -7.46 2.99 17.95
CA ARG A 165 -8.29 3.07 19.15
C ARG A 165 -9.77 3.05 18.80
N LYS A 166 -10.18 3.82 17.79
CA LYS A 166 -11.57 3.86 17.32
C LYS A 166 -12.03 2.49 16.82
N ALA A 167 -11.19 1.81 16.05
CA ALA A 167 -11.50 0.49 15.53
C ALA A 167 -11.66 -0.53 16.66
N GLY A 168 -10.81 -0.46 17.69
CA GLY A 168 -10.90 -1.30 18.87
C GLY A 168 -12.17 -1.08 19.70
N THR A 169 -12.61 0.18 19.84
CA THR A 169 -13.82 0.49 20.61
C THR A 169 -15.11 0.09 19.89
N ARG A 170 -15.10 0.02 18.56
CA ARG A 170 -16.26 -0.48 17.80
C ARG A 170 -16.54 -1.96 18.05
N GLU A 171 -15.57 -2.67 18.58
CA GLU A 171 -15.64 -4.09 18.88
C GLU A 171 -16.46 -4.39 20.15
N SER A 172 -16.47 -3.45 21.11
CA SER A 172 -17.09 -3.63 22.42
C SER A 172 -18.55 -3.15 22.50
N SER A 173 -19.13 -2.73 21.39
CA SER A 173 -20.53 -2.26 21.36
C SER A 173 -21.50 -3.25 20.71
#